data_69ea5ae65123df31f4a61cbe78a22baf
#
_entry.id   69ea5ae65123df31f4a61cbe78a22baf
#
_cell.length_a   1.000
_cell.length_b   1.000
_cell.length_c   1.000
_cell.angle_alpha   90.00
_cell.angle_beta   90.00
_cell.angle_gamma   90.00
#
_symmetry.space_group_name_H-M   'P 1'
#
loop_
_entity.id
_entity.type
_entity.pdbx_description
1 polymer ?
#
loop_
_entity_poly.entity_id
_entity_poly.type
_entity_poly.pdbx_seq_one_letter_code
_entity_poly.pdbx_strand_id
1 'polypeptide(L)'
;MATLPLFPLGTVLMPGARLPLQIFEPRYVQLLKDLLDGQDERLPVFGVIAIREGFEVGDDGVRALHPVGCGALLVQAAALEGERFLAVSEGTDRFHLDAIDESAGTPYTTARITWLTEPDGDVPAITVLAARLRAELTAFAAATGAEAELPTEDRSLAYAVPDTVSLDVADRQRLLASSDTESRLRLGIRLVRREREFADALGAVGRAPIPPFSLN
;
A
#
# COMPACT_ATOMS: atom_id res chain seq x y z
N MET A 1 7.38 -20.83 3.75
CA MET A 1 8.42 -19.78 3.63
C MET A 1 8.74 -19.63 2.17
N ALA A 2 8.76 -18.43 1.67
CA ALA A 2 9.15 -18.08 0.30
C ALA A 2 10.24 -17.02 0.34
N THR A 3 11.00 -16.89 -0.75
CA THR A 3 11.98 -15.81 -0.91
C THR A 3 11.39 -14.79 -1.89
N LEU A 4 11.47 -13.52 -1.54
CA LEU A 4 10.87 -12.44 -2.31
C LEU A 4 11.83 -11.26 -2.39
N PRO A 5 12.09 -10.70 -3.60
CA PRO A 5 12.78 -9.42 -3.72
C PRO A 5 11.90 -8.31 -3.12
N LEU A 6 12.49 -7.36 -2.41
CA LEU A 6 11.78 -6.29 -1.73
C LEU A 6 12.04 -4.93 -2.36
N PHE A 7 10.99 -4.12 -2.36
CA PHE A 7 11.02 -2.71 -2.69
C PHE A 7 10.54 -1.91 -1.45
N PRO A 8 11.43 -1.48 -0.58
CA PRO A 8 11.09 -0.63 0.55
C PRO A 8 10.62 0.76 0.09
N LEU A 9 9.51 1.25 0.64
CA LEU A 9 8.92 2.54 0.31
C LEU A 9 8.48 3.29 1.57
N GLY A 10 8.40 4.62 1.51
CA GLY A 10 7.77 5.48 2.53
C GLY A 10 6.24 5.43 2.52
N THR A 11 5.66 4.51 1.75
CA THR A 11 4.21 4.30 1.68
C THR A 11 3.84 2.83 1.83
N VAL A 12 2.55 2.56 2.00
CA VAL A 12 2.00 1.21 2.16
C VAL A 12 1.16 0.86 0.94
N LEU A 13 1.48 -0.26 0.29
CA LEU A 13 0.65 -0.85 -0.75
C LEU A 13 -0.44 -1.71 -0.13
N MET A 14 -1.68 -1.52 -0.59
CA MET A 14 -2.81 -2.37 -0.21
C MET A 14 -3.09 -3.43 -1.27
N PRO A 15 -3.59 -4.62 -0.89
CA PRO A 15 -4.17 -5.57 -1.83
C PRO A 15 -5.19 -4.93 -2.76
N GLY A 16 -5.07 -5.18 -4.08
CA GLY A 16 -5.92 -4.60 -5.12
C GLY A 16 -5.58 -3.16 -5.54
N ALA A 17 -4.74 -2.46 -4.79
CA ALA A 17 -4.36 -1.08 -5.12
C ALA A 17 -3.30 -1.05 -6.24
N ARG A 18 -3.37 -0.02 -7.09
CA ARG A 18 -2.35 0.24 -8.11
C ARG A 18 -1.23 1.10 -7.57
N LEU A 19 -0.01 0.74 -7.90
CA LEU A 19 1.20 1.45 -7.51
C LEU A 19 2.01 1.82 -8.75
N PRO A 20 1.92 3.08 -9.23
CA PRO A 20 2.82 3.59 -10.24
C PRO A 20 4.17 3.93 -9.61
N LEU A 21 5.26 3.48 -10.23
CA LEU A 21 6.63 3.69 -9.77
C LEU A 21 7.48 4.28 -10.89
N GLN A 22 8.27 5.29 -10.59
CA GLN A 22 9.38 5.70 -11.44
C GLN A 22 10.66 5.09 -10.87
N ILE A 23 11.25 4.18 -11.62
CA ILE A 23 12.42 3.40 -11.19
C ILE A 23 13.66 3.99 -11.87
N PHE A 24 14.63 4.44 -11.08
CA PHE A 24 15.88 5.06 -11.55
C PHE A 24 17.11 4.65 -10.74
N GLU A 25 16.92 4.12 -9.51
CA GLU A 25 18.04 3.61 -8.72
C GLU A 25 18.56 2.31 -9.33
N PRO A 26 19.89 2.15 -9.51
CA PRO A 26 20.47 0.98 -10.19
C PRO A 26 20.02 -0.37 -9.61
N ARG A 27 19.89 -0.46 -8.28
CA ARG A 27 19.42 -1.67 -7.59
C ARG A 27 18.00 -2.05 -8.00
N TYR A 28 17.10 -1.09 -8.14
CA TYR A 28 15.71 -1.37 -8.52
C TYR A 28 15.52 -1.50 -10.03
N VAL A 29 16.39 -0.85 -10.83
CA VAL A 29 16.49 -1.13 -12.26
C VAL A 29 16.88 -2.58 -12.48
N GLN A 30 17.85 -3.11 -11.71
CA GLN A 30 18.23 -4.52 -11.79
C GLN A 30 17.08 -5.44 -11.34
N LEU A 31 16.41 -5.12 -10.23
CA LEU A 31 15.23 -5.87 -9.78
C LEU A 31 14.17 -5.97 -10.89
N LEU A 32 13.86 -4.85 -11.55
CA LEU A 32 12.88 -4.84 -12.63
C LEU A 32 13.34 -5.69 -13.82
N LYS A 33 14.62 -5.61 -14.21
CA LYS A 33 15.18 -6.45 -15.28
C LYS A 33 15.09 -7.93 -14.92
N ASP A 34 15.44 -8.31 -13.70
CA ASP A 34 15.37 -9.70 -13.24
C ASP A 34 13.92 -10.23 -13.21
N LEU A 35 12.95 -9.38 -12.89
CA LEU A 35 11.52 -9.73 -12.95
C LEU A 35 11.03 -9.93 -14.40
N LEU A 36 11.53 -9.13 -15.35
CA LEU A 36 11.15 -9.22 -16.76
C LEU A 36 11.89 -10.35 -17.49
N ASP A 37 13.13 -10.62 -17.12
CA ASP A 37 13.97 -11.68 -17.72
C ASP A 37 13.68 -13.06 -17.10
N GLY A 38 12.86 -13.14 -16.06
CA GLY A 38 12.52 -14.37 -15.35
C GLY A 38 12.06 -15.45 -16.35
N GLN A 39 12.95 -16.45 -16.55
CA GLN A 39 12.73 -17.60 -17.45
C GLN A 39 11.78 -18.64 -16.84
N ASP A 40 11.39 -18.46 -15.61
CA ASP A 40 10.42 -19.31 -14.90
C ASP A 40 8.99 -18.81 -15.21
N GLU A 41 8.06 -19.73 -15.38
CA GLU A 41 6.61 -19.49 -15.52
C GLU A 41 5.98 -18.75 -14.30
N ARG A 42 6.79 -18.13 -13.47
CA ARG A 42 6.37 -17.40 -12.29
C ARG A 42 5.92 -15.99 -12.66
N LEU A 43 4.82 -15.58 -12.05
CA LEU A 43 4.37 -14.19 -12.16
C LEU A 43 5.46 -13.24 -11.63
N PRO A 44 5.69 -12.08 -12.29
CA PRO A 44 6.67 -11.09 -11.87
C PRO A 44 6.20 -10.37 -10.60
N VAL A 45 6.39 -10.99 -9.44
CA VAL A 45 5.95 -10.48 -8.13
C VAL A 45 7.17 -10.09 -7.30
N PHE A 46 7.10 -8.93 -6.67
CA PHE A 46 8.03 -8.45 -5.66
C PHE A 46 7.28 -7.99 -4.41
N GLY A 47 7.95 -7.79 -3.30
CA GLY A 47 7.32 -7.31 -2.06
C GLY A 47 7.48 -5.81 -1.90
N VAL A 48 6.38 -5.09 -1.75
CA VAL A 48 6.38 -3.71 -1.27
C VAL A 48 6.22 -3.72 0.24
N ILE A 49 7.13 -3.03 0.92
CA ILE A 49 7.15 -2.98 2.39
C ILE A 49 7.46 -1.56 2.87
N ALA A 50 6.70 -1.09 3.85
CA ALA A 50 6.88 0.26 4.35
C ALA A 50 8.14 0.39 5.23
N ILE A 51 8.86 1.48 5.05
CA ILE A 51 10.01 1.85 5.88
C ILE A 51 9.48 2.38 7.22
N ARG A 52 9.93 1.78 8.30
CA ARG A 52 9.62 2.24 9.66
C ARG A 52 10.61 3.29 10.16
N GLU A 53 11.89 3.10 9.83
CA GLU A 53 12.97 4.00 10.18
C GLU A 53 13.97 4.11 9.03
N GLY A 54 14.34 5.33 8.65
CA GLY A 54 15.25 5.60 7.54
C GLY A 54 14.58 6.31 6.36
N PHE A 55 15.20 6.20 5.18
CA PHE A 55 14.77 6.90 3.95
C PHE A 55 14.72 5.93 2.78
N GLU A 56 13.91 6.26 1.75
CA GLU A 56 13.81 5.47 0.52
C GLU A 56 15.06 5.53 -0.34
N VAL A 57 15.76 6.66 -0.36
CA VAL A 57 16.86 6.97 -1.27
C VAL A 57 18.17 7.15 -0.50
N GLY A 58 19.27 6.61 -1.05
CA GLY A 58 20.61 6.76 -0.53
C GLY A 58 21.16 5.51 0.16
N ASP A 59 22.47 5.49 0.37
CA ASP A 59 23.21 4.32 0.91
C ASP A 59 22.94 4.06 2.40
N ASP A 60 22.56 5.11 3.18
CA ASP A 60 22.15 5.00 4.58
C ASP A 60 20.64 4.74 4.78
N GLY A 61 19.93 4.37 3.69
CA GLY A 61 18.49 4.51 3.53
C GLY A 61 17.64 3.80 4.57
N VAL A 62 17.54 2.49 4.50
CA VAL A 62 16.57 1.72 5.29
C VAL A 62 17.22 1.17 6.55
N ARG A 63 16.74 1.62 7.72
CA ARG A 63 17.21 1.12 9.03
C ARG A 63 16.28 0.08 9.62
N ALA A 64 14.98 0.23 9.42
CA ALA A 64 13.99 -0.74 9.84
C ALA A 64 12.78 -0.76 8.93
N LEU A 65 12.24 -1.95 8.69
CA LEU A 65 11.03 -2.20 7.92
C LEU A 65 9.86 -2.55 8.85
N HIS A 66 8.65 -2.32 8.37
CA HIS A 66 7.47 -2.86 9.03
C HIS A 66 7.41 -4.38 8.86
N PRO A 67 6.78 -5.12 9.80
CA PRO A 67 6.76 -6.59 9.74
C PRO A 67 5.80 -7.14 8.67
N VAL A 68 4.83 -6.34 8.20
CA VAL A 68 3.85 -6.76 7.19
C VAL A 68 3.98 -5.90 5.96
N GLY A 69 4.11 -6.54 4.80
CA GLY A 69 4.13 -5.94 3.47
C GLY A 69 3.05 -6.53 2.57
N CYS A 70 3.02 -6.07 1.33
CA CYS A 70 2.12 -6.53 0.28
C CYS A 70 2.91 -6.97 -0.94
N GLY A 71 2.59 -8.13 -1.50
CA GLY A 71 3.09 -8.54 -2.80
C GLY A 71 2.61 -7.56 -3.87
N ALA A 72 3.45 -7.29 -4.85
CA ALA A 72 3.18 -6.40 -5.96
C ALA A 72 3.41 -7.16 -7.27
N LEU A 73 2.35 -7.40 -8.00
CA LEU A 73 2.42 -7.98 -9.35
C LEU A 73 2.76 -6.86 -10.33
N LEU A 74 3.86 -7.00 -11.06
CA LEU A 74 4.21 -6.08 -12.15
C LEU A 74 3.22 -6.26 -13.30
N VAL A 75 2.40 -5.25 -13.56
CA VAL A 75 1.37 -5.27 -14.61
C VAL A 75 1.90 -4.65 -15.90
N GLN A 76 2.68 -3.58 -15.78
CA GLN A 76 3.21 -2.85 -16.93
C GLN A 76 4.59 -2.26 -16.59
N ALA A 77 5.49 -2.29 -17.57
CA ALA A 77 6.76 -1.59 -17.51
C ALA A 77 7.05 -0.92 -18.85
N ALA A 78 7.55 0.31 -18.82
CA ALA A 78 7.98 1.06 -19.99
C ALA A 78 9.36 1.68 -19.72
N ALA A 79 10.30 1.45 -20.63
CA ALA A 79 11.61 2.07 -20.55
C ALA A 79 11.53 3.57 -20.90
N LEU A 80 12.27 4.37 -20.16
CA LEU A 80 12.49 5.81 -20.41
C LEU A 80 13.95 6.05 -20.78
N GLU A 81 14.26 7.25 -21.22
CA GLU A 81 15.65 7.66 -21.46
C GLU A 81 16.48 7.63 -20.17
N GLY A 82 17.77 7.22 -20.28
CA GLY A 82 18.72 7.23 -19.17
C GLY A 82 18.52 6.10 -18.17
N GLU A 83 18.26 4.89 -18.65
CA GLU A 83 18.07 3.67 -17.81
C GLU A 83 17.02 3.83 -16.71
N ARG A 84 15.99 4.58 -16.99
CA ARG A 84 14.82 4.76 -16.12
C ARG A 84 13.63 3.97 -16.65
N PHE A 85 12.72 3.63 -15.75
CA PHE A 85 11.50 2.92 -16.10
C PHE A 85 10.28 3.56 -15.43
N LEU A 86 9.14 3.51 -16.11
CA LEU A 86 7.84 3.62 -15.49
C LEU A 86 7.29 2.21 -15.33
N ALA A 87 6.90 1.86 -14.13
CA ALA A 87 6.27 0.58 -13.81
C ALA A 87 4.92 0.81 -13.14
N VAL A 88 3.95 -0.03 -13.45
CA VAL A 88 2.69 -0.09 -12.73
C VAL A 88 2.57 -1.48 -12.15
N SER A 89 2.36 -1.55 -10.86
CA SER A 89 2.15 -2.80 -10.14
C SER A 89 0.79 -2.79 -9.46
N GLU A 90 0.27 -3.97 -9.17
CA GLU A 90 -0.98 -4.18 -8.45
C GLU A 90 -0.71 -4.99 -7.17
N GLY A 91 -1.24 -4.52 -6.05
CA GLY A 91 -1.13 -5.20 -4.76
C GLY A 91 -1.84 -6.55 -4.79
N THR A 92 -1.17 -7.58 -4.29
CA THR A 92 -1.68 -8.95 -4.21
C THR A 92 -1.84 -9.38 -2.75
N ASP A 93 -1.33 -10.55 -2.38
CA ASP A 93 -1.41 -11.06 -1.02
C ASP A 93 -0.47 -10.31 -0.07
N ARG A 94 -0.87 -10.24 1.18
CA ARG A 94 -0.02 -9.72 2.26
C ARG A 94 1.02 -10.76 2.67
N PHE A 95 2.15 -10.29 3.14
CA PHE A 95 3.18 -11.17 3.70
C PHE A 95 3.72 -10.65 5.02
N HIS A 96 4.23 -11.56 5.83
CA HIS A 96 5.06 -11.27 7.00
C HIS A 96 6.52 -11.35 6.59
N LEU A 97 7.31 -10.35 6.95
CA LEU A 97 8.77 -10.33 6.80
C LEU A 97 9.40 -11.18 7.92
N ASP A 98 9.96 -12.32 7.57
CA ASP A 98 10.58 -13.22 8.54
C ASP A 98 12.05 -12.83 8.80
N ALA A 99 12.81 -12.60 7.73
CA ALA A 99 14.20 -12.14 7.81
C ALA A 99 14.69 -11.61 6.46
N ILE A 100 15.64 -10.68 6.50
CA ILE A 100 16.41 -10.29 5.31
C ILE A 100 17.36 -11.43 4.94
N ASP A 101 17.48 -11.72 3.66
CA ASP A 101 18.41 -12.70 3.14
C ASP A 101 19.71 -12.02 2.65
N GLU A 102 20.68 -11.92 3.53
CA GLU A 102 21.99 -11.34 3.22
C GLU A 102 22.81 -12.17 2.24
N SER A 103 22.43 -13.44 2.02
CA SER A 103 23.12 -14.38 1.13
C SER A 103 22.61 -14.37 -0.31
N ALA A 104 21.56 -13.60 -0.62
CA ALA A 104 20.92 -13.59 -1.94
C ALA A 104 21.85 -13.15 -3.08
N GLY A 105 22.89 -12.34 -2.78
CA GLY A 105 23.86 -11.88 -3.78
C GLY A 105 23.29 -10.90 -4.82
N THR A 106 22.09 -10.36 -4.60
CA THR A 106 21.44 -9.39 -5.47
C THR A 106 21.76 -7.95 -5.04
N PRO A 107 21.78 -6.96 -5.95
CA PRO A 107 22.01 -5.57 -5.57
C PRO A 107 20.82 -4.93 -4.84
N TYR A 108 19.68 -5.58 -4.82
CA TYR A 108 18.46 -5.18 -4.10
C TYR A 108 18.23 -6.11 -2.91
N THR A 109 17.43 -5.62 -1.95
CA THR A 109 17.07 -6.40 -0.77
C THR A 109 16.22 -7.61 -1.16
N THR A 110 16.60 -8.77 -0.66
CA THR A 110 15.82 -10.02 -0.75
C THR A 110 15.48 -10.50 0.65
N ALA A 111 14.31 -11.08 0.83
CA ALA A 111 13.88 -11.53 2.15
C ALA A 111 13.19 -12.88 2.12
N ARG A 112 13.29 -13.59 3.25
CA ARG A 112 12.42 -14.72 3.55
C ARG A 112 11.12 -14.18 4.13
N ILE A 113 10.01 -14.66 3.59
CA ILE A 113 8.67 -14.21 3.93
C ILE A 113 7.73 -15.37 4.17
N THR A 114 6.64 -15.09 4.90
CA THR A 114 5.49 -15.97 5.02
C THR A 114 4.25 -15.24 4.50
N TRP A 115 3.60 -15.80 3.46
CA TRP A 115 2.33 -15.28 2.96
C TRP A 115 1.26 -15.37 4.05
N LEU A 116 0.52 -14.29 4.23
CA LEU A 116 -0.55 -14.23 5.22
C LEU A 116 -1.87 -14.72 4.62
N THR A 117 -2.62 -15.45 5.41
CA THR A 117 -4.00 -15.79 5.09
C THR A 117 -4.93 -14.62 5.35
N GLU A 118 -6.11 -14.63 4.73
CA GLU A 118 -7.16 -13.63 4.91
C GLU A 118 -8.36 -14.22 5.66
N PRO A 119 -8.26 -14.43 6.99
CA PRO A 119 -9.39 -14.92 7.75
C PRO A 119 -10.50 -13.86 7.83
N ASP A 120 -11.73 -14.33 7.85
CA ASP A 120 -12.91 -13.44 7.85
C ASP A 120 -13.18 -12.81 9.24
N GLY A 121 -12.99 -13.57 10.31
CA GLY A 121 -13.54 -13.24 11.61
C GLY A 121 -15.02 -13.67 11.71
N ASP A 122 -15.88 -12.86 12.35
CA ASP A 122 -17.33 -13.12 12.41
C ASP A 122 -18.01 -12.77 11.07
N VAL A 123 -18.30 -13.78 10.27
CA VAL A 123 -18.91 -13.62 8.94
C VAL A 123 -20.23 -12.83 8.96
N PRO A 124 -21.19 -13.08 9.87
CA PRO A 124 -22.37 -12.24 10.02
C PRO A 124 -22.07 -10.74 10.27
N ALA A 125 -21.01 -10.45 11.03
CA ALA A 125 -20.61 -9.08 11.30
C ALA A 125 -20.03 -8.37 10.06
N ILE A 126 -19.35 -9.10 9.16
CA ILE A 126 -18.71 -8.53 7.97
C ILE A 126 -19.71 -7.76 7.13
N THR A 127 -20.84 -8.34 6.76
CA THR A 127 -21.85 -7.69 5.92
C THR A 127 -22.35 -6.39 6.55
N VAL A 128 -22.60 -6.38 7.84
CA VAL A 128 -23.06 -5.19 8.56
C VAL A 128 -21.97 -4.12 8.61
N LEU A 129 -20.73 -4.52 8.89
CA LEU A 129 -19.59 -3.60 8.97
C LEU A 129 -19.24 -3.04 7.59
N ALA A 130 -19.28 -3.85 6.54
CA ALA A 130 -19.04 -3.41 5.18
C ALA A 130 -20.09 -2.39 4.72
N ALA A 131 -21.37 -2.66 4.96
CA ALA A 131 -22.44 -1.69 4.67
C ALA A 131 -22.22 -0.37 5.41
N ARG A 132 -21.80 -0.42 6.68
CA ARG A 132 -21.45 0.75 7.47
C ARG A 132 -20.24 1.50 6.93
N LEU A 133 -19.17 0.79 6.58
CA LEU A 133 -17.98 1.41 6.01
C LEU A 133 -18.29 2.09 4.67
N ARG A 134 -19.09 1.46 3.79
CA ARG A 134 -19.54 2.06 2.54
C ARG A 134 -20.28 3.39 2.80
N ALA A 135 -21.20 3.41 3.77
CA ALA A 135 -21.93 4.61 4.13
C ALA A 135 -21.00 5.72 4.65
N GLU A 136 -20.01 5.39 5.49
CA GLU A 136 -19.04 6.38 6.01
C GLU A 136 -18.13 6.92 4.88
N LEU A 137 -17.65 6.07 3.97
CA LEU A 137 -16.83 6.49 2.82
C LEU A 137 -17.63 7.38 1.86
N THR A 138 -18.88 7.02 1.57
CA THR A 138 -19.78 7.84 0.74
C THR A 138 -20.05 9.20 1.39
N ALA A 139 -20.29 9.23 2.69
CA ALA A 139 -20.50 10.47 3.43
C ALA A 139 -19.24 11.35 3.45
N PHE A 140 -18.04 10.75 3.63
CA PHE A 140 -16.77 11.45 3.56
C PHE A 140 -16.55 12.05 2.18
N ALA A 141 -16.73 11.26 1.11
CA ALA A 141 -16.57 11.71 -0.27
C ALA A 141 -17.52 12.87 -0.59
N ALA A 142 -18.80 12.79 -0.18
CA ALA A 142 -19.77 13.87 -0.36
C ALA A 142 -19.37 15.15 0.38
N ALA A 143 -18.79 15.06 1.57
CA ALA A 143 -18.38 16.20 2.37
C ALA A 143 -17.10 16.88 1.84
N THR A 144 -16.18 16.11 1.28
CA THR A 144 -14.84 16.58 0.86
C THR A 144 -14.72 16.82 -0.65
N GLY A 145 -15.65 16.31 -1.45
CA GLY A 145 -15.57 16.28 -2.91
C GLY A 145 -14.60 15.23 -3.45
N ALA A 146 -14.18 14.26 -2.61
CA ALA A 146 -13.34 13.15 -3.04
C ALA A 146 -14.14 12.19 -3.94
N GLU A 147 -13.43 11.56 -4.89
CA GLU A 147 -14.01 10.45 -5.65
C GLU A 147 -13.86 9.15 -4.84
N ALA A 148 -14.88 8.30 -4.87
CA ALA A 148 -14.89 7.02 -4.18
C ALA A 148 -15.39 5.92 -5.11
N GLU A 149 -14.45 5.20 -5.75
CA GLU A 149 -14.75 3.94 -6.42
C GLU A 149 -14.61 2.81 -5.40
N LEU A 150 -15.73 2.35 -4.86
CA LEU A 150 -15.72 1.36 -3.79
C LEU A 150 -15.85 -0.07 -4.36
N PRO A 151 -15.00 -1.01 -3.92
CA PRO A 151 -15.12 -2.42 -4.28
C PRO A 151 -16.51 -2.96 -3.92
N THR A 152 -17.04 -3.84 -4.76
CA THR A 152 -18.31 -4.54 -4.48
C THR A 152 -18.15 -5.61 -3.42
N GLU A 153 -16.98 -6.23 -3.35
CA GLU A 153 -16.65 -7.26 -2.40
C GLU A 153 -16.37 -6.69 -1.01
N ASP A 154 -17.05 -7.22 0.01
CA ASP A 154 -16.96 -6.73 1.39
C ASP A 154 -15.56 -6.92 2.00
N ARG A 155 -14.84 -7.97 1.61
CA ARG A 155 -13.47 -8.25 2.10
C ARG A 155 -12.46 -7.21 1.62
N SER A 156 -12.61 -6.78 0.38
CA SER A 156 -11.70 -5.82 -0.25
C SER A 156 -11.96 -4.37 0.18
N LEU A 157 -13.17 -4.10 0.71
CA LEU A 157 -13.62 -2.73 0.97
C LEU A 157 -12.70 -1.94 1.92
N ALA A 158 -12.20 -2.58 2.96
CA ALA A 158 -11.36 -1.87 3.93
C ALA A 158 -9.96 -1.56 3.38
N TYR A 159 -9.50 -2.28 2.35
CA TYR A 159 -8.25 -1.96 1.65
C TYR A 159 -8.38 -0.74 0.74
N ALA A 160 -9.60 -0.40 0.31
CA ALA A 160 -9.87 0.80 -0.49
C ALA A 160 -10.02 2.09 0.35
N VAL A 161 -10.00 2.01 1.68
CA VAL A 161 -10.08 3.22 2.54
C VAL A 161 -9.00 4.25 2.20
N PRO A 162 -7.70 3.89 2.01
CA PRO A 162 -6.67 4.85 1.68
C PRO A 162 -6.78 5.51 0.29
N ASP A 163 -7.63 4.98 -0.59
CA ASP A 163 -7.87 5.57 -1.92
C ASP A 163 -8.87 6.74 -1.82
N THR A 164 -9.77 6.69 -0.84
CA THR A 164 -10.78 7.74 -0.61
C THR A 164 -10.34 8.73 0.46
N VAL A 165 -9.60 8.26 1.47
CA VAL A 165 -9.26 9.02 2.66
C VAL A 165 -7.75 9.15 2.78
N SER A 166 -7.23 10.37 2.92
CA SER A 166 -5.80 10.61 3.09
C SER A 166 -5.36 10.18 4.49
N LEU A 167 -4.81 8.96 4.58
CA LEU A 167 -4.27 8.40 5.82
C LEU A 167 -2.74 8.51 5.86
N ASP A 168 -2.20 8.71 7.04
CA ASP A 168 -0.76 8.58 7.25
C ASP A 168 -0.26 7.14 7.10
N VAL A 169 1.06 6.98 7.03
CA VAL A 169 1.70 5.66 6.85
C VAL A 169 1.38 4.72 8.01
N ALA A 170 1.30 5.24 9.23
CA ALA A 170 1.04 4.42 10.42
C ALA A 170 -0.39 3.82 10.38
N ASP A 171 -1.39 4.60 10.00
CA ASP A 171 -2.77 4.11 9.88
C ASP A 171 -2.96 3.18 8.68
N ARG A 172 -2.31 3.48 7.53
CA ARG A 172 -2.25 2.55 6.40
C ARG A 172 -1.63 1.21 6.83
N GLN A 173 -0.53 1.25 7.55
CA GLN A 173 0.15 0.06 8.04
C GLN A 173 -0.73 -0.74 9.02
N ARG A 174 -1.48 -0.07 9.89
CA ARG A 174 -2.43 -0.74 10.80
C ARG A 174 -3.55 -1.45 10.04
N LEU A 175 -4.08 -0.84 8.95
CA LEU A 175 -5.05 -1.49 8.08
C LEU A 175 -4.46 -2.72 7.42
N LEU A 176 -3.25 -2.61 6.83
CA LEU A 176 -2.58 -3.72 6.18
C LEU A 176 -2.28 -4.86 7.17
N ALA A 177 -1.85 -4.53 8.39
CA ALA A 177 -1.45 -5.51 9.41
C ALA A 177 -2.62 -6.11 10.21
N SER A 178 -3.87 -5.67 9.98
CA SER A 178 -5.03 -6.23 10.68
C SER A 178 -5.14 -7.73 10.45
N SER A 179 -5.43 -8.49 11.52
CA SER A 179 -5.40 -9.96 11.52
C SER A 179 -6.47 -10.62 10.65
N ASP A 180 -7.61 -9.96 10.51
CA ASP A 180 -8.80 -10.51 9.84
C ASP A 180 -9.65 -9.38 9.21
N THR A 181 -10.60 -9.77 8.36
CA THR A 181 -11.48 -8.85 7.64
C THR A 181 -12.36 -8.05 8.58
N GLU A 182 -12.92 -8.67 9.61
CA GLU A 182 -13.78 -7.96 10.59
C GLU A 182 -13.02 -6.85 11.30
N SER A 183 -11.84 -7.16 11.83
CA SER A 183 -10.96 -6.22 12.52
C SER A 183 -10.57 -5.06 11.63
N ARG A 184 -10.27 -5.33 10.35
CA ARG A 184 -9.90 -4.34 9.34
C ARG A 184 -11.06 -3.42 9.01
N LEU A 185 -12.29 -3.95 8.82
CA LEU A 185 -13.50 -3.14 8.59
C LEU A 185 -13.80 -2.23 9.79
N ARG A 186 -13.69 -2.74 11.02
CA ARG A 186 -13.86 -1.95 12.24
C ARG A 186 -12.84 -0.81 12.33
N LEU A 187 -11.59 -1.09 11.99
CA LEU A 187 -10.54 -0.08 11.95
C LEU A 187 -10.84 0.97 10.88
N GLY A 188 -11.18 0.55 9.65
CA GLY A 188 -11.54 1.44 8.55
C GLY A 188 -12.66 2.42 8.93
N ILE A 189 -13.74 1.93 9.55
CA ILE A 189 -14.83 2.78 10.03
C ILE A 189 -14.33 3.85 11.01
N ARG A 190 -13.45 3.48 11.96
CA ARG A 190 -12.92 4.45 12.94
C ARG A 190 -12.06 5.52 12.26
N LEU A 191 -11.21 5.11 11.32
CA LEU A 191 -10.33 6.03 10.59
C LEU A 191 -11.14 7.01 9.74
N VAL A 192 -12.09 6.52 8.94
CA VAL A 192 -12.95 7.39 8.11
C VAL A 192 -13.72 8.39 8.94
N ARG A 193 -14.25 7.98 10.09
CA ARG A 193 -14.96 8.89 11.01
C ARG A 193 -14.07 9.97 11.56
N ARG A 194 -12.88 9.58 12.02
CA ARG A 194 -11.89 10.54 12.54
C ARG A 194 -11.56 11.61 11.48
N GLU A 195 -11.27 11.19 10.25
CA GLU A 195 -10.93 12.12 9.17
C GLU A 195 -12.14 12.99 8.76
N ARG A 196 -13.35 12.45 8.80
CA ARG A 196 -14.54 13.24 8.56
C ARG A 196 -14.76 14.31 9.65
N GLU A 197 -14.66 13.93 10.92
CA GLU A 197 -14.75 14.88 12.05
C GLU A 197 -13.70 15.99 11.94
N PHE A 198 -12.48 15.62 11.49
CA PHE A 198 -11.41 16.59 11.24
C PHE A 198 -11.74 17.51 10.05
N ALA A 199 -12.25 16.98 8.95
CA ALA A 199 -12.66 17.76 7.78
C ALA A 199 -13.83 18.72 8.12
N ASP A 200 -14.81 18.25 8.90
CA ASP A 200 -15.94 19.07 9.37
C ASP A 200 -15.45 20.21 10.25
N ALA A 201 -14.51 19.94 11.17
CA ALA A 201 -13.92 20.96 12.04
C ALA A 201 -13.12 22.02 11.26
N LEU A 202 -12.35 21.61 10.24
CA LEU A 202 -11.62 22.54 9.36
C LEU A 202 -12.57 23.33 8.46
N GLY A 203 -13.61 22.70 7.93
CA GLY A 203 -14.65 23.37 7.14
C GLY A 203 -15.43 24.40 7.93
N ALA A 204 -15.58 24.22 9.24
CA ALA A 204 -16.21 25.17 10.15
C ALA A 204 -15.33 26.43 10.42
N VAL A 205 -14.02 26.34 10.21
CA VAL A 205 -13.06 27.47 10.42
C VAL A 205 -13.02 28.43 9.21
N GLY A 206 -13.74 28.11 8.12
CA GLY A 206 -13.89 28.96 6.95
C GLY A 206 -12.92 28.62 5.82
N ARG A 207 -13.46 28.51 4.63
CA ARG A 207 -12.75 28.32 3.37
C ARG A 207 -11.87 29.55 3.06
N ALA A 208 -10.67 29.59 3.58
CA ALA A 208 -9.65 30.44 3.00
C ALA A 208 -9.10 29.72 1.72
N PRO A 209 -9.07 30.37 0.55
CA PRO A 209 -8.47 29.77 -0.63
C PRO A 209 -7.00 29.54 -0.33
N ILE A 210 -6.54 28.28 -0.45
CA ILE A 210 -5.12 27.93 -0.37
C ILE A 210 -4.45 28.59 -1.59
N PRO A 211 -3.49 29.49 -1.41
CA PRO A 211 -2.77 30.06 -2.56
C PRO A 211 -2.02 28.94 -3.27
N PRO A 212 -1.89 28.99 -4.62
CA PRO A 212 -1.17 27.98 -5.35
C PRO A 212 0.28 27.92 -4.86
N PHE A 213 0.76 26.72 -4.53
CA PHE A 213 2.16 26.51 -4.19
C PHE A 213 3.04 26.94 -5.37
N SER A 214 3.88 27.95 -5.18
CA SER A 214 4.94 28.23 -6.13
C SER A 214 6.08 27.25 -5.89
N LEU A 215 6.35 26.42 -6.89
CA LEU A 215 7.57 25.64 -6.98
C LEU A 215 8.73 26.60 -7.21
N ASN A 216 9.61 26.75 -6.23
CA ASN A 216 10.95 27.28 -6.43
C ASN A 216 11.93 26.14 -6.53
#